data_a8af06714235b9ff63186f705e743152
#
_entry.id   a8af06714235b9ff63186f705e743152
#
_cell.length_a   1.000
_cell.length_b   1.000
_cell.length_c   1.000
_cell.angle_alpha   90.00
_cell.angle_beta   90.00
_cell.angle_gamma   90.00
#
_symmetry.space_group_name_H-M   'P 1'
#
loop_
_entity.id
_entity.type
_entity.pdbx_description
1 polymer ?
#
loop_
_entity_poly.entity_id
_entity_poly.type
_entity_poly.pdbx_seq_one_letter_code
_entity_poly.pdbx_strand_id
1 'polypeptide(L)'
;MTTPVFELRNIDYYFDNKHVLENINIKINKGEFLAIVGPNGAGKSTLLKIILGLLPLQKGEIFVEGHLYKGNKSSLKISYVSQKATAFNAGFPASVKEVVLSGLTKTKKLLQKFNKSDNKKVEDVLKRLNISHLINKNIAELSGGQQQRVL
;
A
#
# COMPACT_ATOMS: atom_id res chain seq x y z
N MET A 1 20.06 18.89 8.52
CA MET A 1 18.72 18.30 8.83
C MET A 1 18.29 17.52 7.60
N THR A 2 17.94 16.26 7.74
CA THR A 2 17.46 15.44 6.61
C THR A 2 16.03 15.81 6.28
N THR A 3 15.72 16.04 5.00
CA THR A 3 14.35 16.30 4.54
C THR A 3 13.48 15.08 4.79
N PRO A 4 12.32 15.21 5.46
CA PRO A 4 11.39 14.10 5.66
C PRO A 4 10.93 13.54 4.31
N VAL A 5 10.73 12.21 4.25
CA VAL A 5 10.12 11.57 3.07
C VAL A 5 8.66 11.97 2.95
N PHE A 6 8.00 12.14 4.11
CA PHE A 6 6.60 12.53 4.16
C PHE A 6 6.39 13.50 5.33
N GLU A 7 5.68 14.60 5.10
CA GLU A 7 5.32 15.55 6.15
C GLU A 7 3.87 16.02 5.95
N LEU A 8 3.07 15.91 7.00
CA LEU A 8 1.71 16.43 7.08
C LEU A 8 1.71 17.61 8.03
N ARG A 9 1.06 18.70 7.64
CA ARG A 9 0.95 19.91 8.44
C ARG A 9 -0.50 20.36 8.56
N ASN A 10 -0.98 20.47 9.79
CA ASN A 10 -2.30 21.01 10.15
C ASN A 10 -3.44 20.35 9.35
N ILE A 11 -3.43 19.02 9.25
CA ILE A 11 -4.46 18.29 8.52
C ILE A 11 -5.74 18.23 9.32
N ASP A 12 -6.80 18.84 8.78
CA ASP A 12 -8.17 18.69 9.26
C ASP A 12 -9.01 17.96 8.22
N TYR A 13 -9.92 17.11 8.68
CA TYR A 13 -10.85 16.41 7.81
C TYR A 13 -12.20 16.19 8.47
N TYR A 14 -13.25 16.42 7.68
CA TYR A 14 -14.64 16.30 8.10
C TYR A 14 -15.36 15.30 7.20
N PHE A 15 -16.21 14.46 7.78
CA PHE A 15 -17.31 13.77 7.09
C PHE A 15 -18.59 14.45 7.47
N ASP A 16 -19.24 15.07 6.50
CA ASP A 16 -20.39 15.96 6.72
C ASP A 16 -20.04 17.00 7.80
N ASN A 17 -20.72 16.97 8.94
CA ASN A 17 -20.47 17.87 10.06
C ASN A 17 -19.59 17.26 11.17
N LYS A 18 -19.09 16.03 10.99
CA LYS A 18 -18.26 15.38 11.99
C LYS A 18 -16.78 15.62 11.72
N HIS A 19 -16.11 16.30 12.67
CA HIS A 19 -14.66 16.46 12.66
C HIS A 19 -13.98 15.10 12.95
N VAL A 20 -13.23 14.58 12.01
CA VAL A 20 -12.63 13.23 12.07
C VAL A 20 -11.12 13.29 12.27
N LEU A 21 -10.47 14.28 11.68
CA LEU A 21 -9.05 14.55 11.92
C LEU A 21 -8.93 16.02 12.32
N GLU A 22 -8.22 16.27 13.41
CA GLU A 22 -8.06 17.61 13.99
C GLU A 22 -6.57 17.92 14.13
N ASN A 23 -6.12 18.92 13.38
CA ASN A 23 -4.77 19.48 13.43
C ASN A 23 -3.65 18.41 13.44
N ILE A 24 -3.74 17.41 12.57
CA ILE A 24 -2.77 16.32 12.51
C ILE A 24 -1.46 16.83 11.90
N ASN A 25 -0.38 16.63 12.65
CA ASN A 25 0.98 16.98 12.27
C ASN A 25 1.87 15.73 12.39
N ILE A 26 2.47 15.26 11.28
CA ILE A 26 3.30 14.05 11.22
C ILE A 26 4.50 14.31 10.33
N LYS A 27 5.68 13.84 10.76
CA LYS A 27 6.88 13.76 9.93
C LYS A 27 7.37 12.33 9.89
N ILE A 28 7.72 11.85 8.70
CA ILE A 28 8.25 10.50 8.48
C ILE A 28 9.58 10.65 7.75
N ASN A 29 10.66 10.19 8.37
CA ASN A 29 11.99 10.22 7.78
C ASN A 29 12.26 8.92 7.01
N LYS A 30 13.30 8.94 6.17
CA LYS A 30 13.73 7.77 5.42
C LYS A 30 14.15 6.64 6.38
N GLY A 31 13.57 5.43 6.17
CA GLY A 31 13.85 4.25 6.97
C GLY A 31 13.10 4.18 8.30
N GLU A 32 12.25 5.16 8.61
CA GLU A 32 11.39 5.12 9.79
C GLU A 32 10.23 4.13 9.64
N PHE A 33 9.85 3.52 10.77
CA PHE A 33 8.63 2.75 10.94
C PHE A 33 7.66 3.56 11.80
N LEU A 34 6.49 3.91 11.24
CA LEU A 34 5.43 4.62 11.95
C LEU A 34 4.23 3.70 12.17
N ALA A 35 3.80 3.56 13.42
CA ALA A 35 2.56 2.88 13.77
C ALA A 35 1.47 3.88 14.15
N ILE A 36 0.29 3.77 13.53
CA ILE A 36 -0.89 4.57 13.87
C ILE A 36 -1.84 3.68 14.67
N VAL A 37 -1.99 3.98 15.96
CA VAL A 37 -2.81 3.20 16.90
C VAL A 37 -3.96 4.05 17.45
N GLY A 38 -5.01 3.42 17.90
CA GLY A 38 -6.18 4.07 18.48
C GLY A 38 -7.46 3.26 18.33
N PRO A 39 -8.57 3.68 18.97
CA PRO A 39 -9.85 2.98 18.92
C PRO A 39 -10.46 2.98 17.50
N ASN A 40 -11.47 2.13 17.29
CA ASN A 40 -12.24 2.13 16.05
C ASN A 40 -12.98 3.47 15.91
N GLY A 41 -13.01 4.01 14.69
CA GLY A 41 -13.60 5.32 14.43
C GLY A 41 -12.69 6.53 14.69
N ALA A 42 -11.46 6.36 15.21
CA ALA A 42 -10.51 7.45 15.48
C ALA A 42 -9.85 8.08 14.23
N GLY A 43 -10.36 7.86 13.04
CA GLY A 43 -9.85 8.50 11.82
C GLY A 43 -8.59 7.85 11.21
N LYS A 44 -8.04 6.75 11.78
CA LYS A 44 -6.82 6.09 11.26
C LYS A 44 -6.88 5.77 9.77
N SER A 45 -7.95 5.13 9.33
CA SER A 45 -8.13 4.78 7.91
C SER A 45 -8.38 6.00 7.03
N THR A 46 -8.98 7.07 7.58
CA THR A 46 -9.17 8.34 6.89
C THR A 46 -7.82 9.01 6.63
N LEU A 47 -6.98 9.08 7.66
CA LEU A 47 -5.63 9.62 7.55
C LEU A 47 -4.80 8.86 6.50
N LEU A 48 -4.80 7.53 6.55
CA LEU A 48 -4.12 6.71 5.54
C LEU A 48 -4.65 6.96 4.13
N LYS A 49 -5.96 7.08 3.94
CA LYS A 49 -6.55 7.36 2.63
C LYS A 49 -6.16 8.74 2.09
N ILE A 50 -6.03 9.75 2.96
CA ILE A 50 -5.54 11.08 2.58
C ILE A 50 -4.07 11.01 2.17
N ILE A 51 -3.21 10.34 2.95
CA ILE A 51 -1.80 10.10 2.63
C ILE A 51 -1.63 9.41 1.28
N LEU A 52 -2.48 8.43 0.99
CA LEU A 52 -2.49 7.68 -0.26
C LEU A 52 -3.13 8.44 -1.44
N GLY A 53 -3.68 9.62 -1.21
CA GLY A 53 -4.43 10.38 -2.22
C GLY A 53 -5.73 9.69 -2.66
N LEU A 54 -6.29 8.81 -1.82
CA LEU A 54 -7.58 8.16 -2.05
C LEU A 54 -8.76 9.00 -1.54
N LEU A 55 -8.51 9.95 -0.65
CA LEU A 55 -9.42 11.01 -0.25
C LEU A 55 -8.78 12.36 -0.53
N PRO A 56 -9.57 13.36 -0.96
CA PRO A 56 -9.05 14.72 -1.16
C PRO A 56 -8.64 15.34 0.16
N LEU A 57 -7.57 16.13 0.14
CA LEU A 57 -7.19 16.96 1.27
C LEU A 57 -8.18 18.12 1.40
N GLN A 58 -8.78 18.33 2.58
CA GLN A 58 -9.72 19.44 2.84
C GLN A 58 -9.00 20.65 3.41
N LYS A 59 -8.14 20.44 4.43
CA LYS A 59 -7.30 21.48 5.02
C LYS A 59 -5.91 20.95 5.34
N GLY A 60 -4.94 21.86 5.41
CA GLY A 60 -3.54 21.57 5.70
C GLY A 60 -2.72 21.37 4.46
N GLU A 61 -1.53 20.84 4.64
CA GLU A 61 -0.55 20.62 3.58
C GLU A 61 0.13 19.28 3.74
N ILE A 62 0.44 18.65 2.60
CA ILE A 62 1.22 17.41 2.55
C ILE A 62 2.47 17.70 1.72
N PHE A 63 3.63 17.35 2.25
CA PHE A 63 4.91 17.42 1.55
C PHE A 63 5.47 16.02 1.35
N VAL A 64 6.05 15.78 0.19
CA VAL A 64 6.76 14.56 -0.17
C VAL A 64 8.16 14.95 -0.58
N GLU A 65 9.17 14.44 0.12
CA GLU A 65 10.58 14.78 -0.10
C GLU A 65 10.80 16.31 -0.17
N GLY A 66 10.11 17.07 0.69
CA GLY A 66 10.16 18.53 0.78
C GLY A 66 9.34 19.29 -0.25
N HIS A 67 8.68 18.62 -1.19
CA HIS A 67 7.85 19.26 -2.21
C HIS A 67 6.37 19.18 -1.85
N LEU A 68 5.63 20.28 -2.00
CA LEU A 68 4.19 20.32 -1.74
C LEU A 68 3.46 19.35 -2.68
N TYR A 69 2.74 18.40 -2.09
CA TYR A 69 1.94 17.43 -2.82
C TYR A 69 0.57 17.98 -3.19
N LYS A 70 0.34 18.20 -4.47
CA LYS A 70 -0.91 18.76 -5.02
C LYS A 70 -1.93 17.69 -5.47
N GLY A 71 -1.89 16.49 -4.89
CA GLY A 71 -2.84 15.42 -5.23
C GLY A 71 -2.53 14.66 -6.54
N ASN A 72 -1.40 14.92 -7.17
CA ASN A 72 -1.01 14.22 -8.40
C ASN A 72 -0.41 12.84 -8.07
N LYS A 73 -1.20 11.77 -8.22
CA LYS A 73 -0.84 10.39 -7.87
C LYS A 73 0.38 9.85 -8.61
N SER A 74 0.72 10.42 -9.77
CA SER A 74 1.83 9.94 -10.61
C SER A 74 3.22 10.17 -10.00
N SER A 75 3.35 11.08 -9.03
CA SER A 75 4.62 11.39 -8.36
C SER A 75 4.90 10.54 -7.12
N LEU A 76 3.89 9.85 -6.59
CA LEU A 76 4.02 9.07 -5.37
C LEU A 76 4.34 7.60 -5.67
N LYS A 77 5.52 7.13 -5.27
CA LYS A 77 5.89 5.70 -5.26
C LYS A 77 5.48 5.08 -3.92
N ILE A 78 4.18 4.97 -3.68
CA ILE A 78 3.62 4.36 -2.45
C ILE A 78 2.97 3.03 -2.81
N SER A 79 3.29 2.00 -2.03
CA SER A 79 2.58 0.72 -2.05
C SER A 79 1.64 0.64 -0.86
N TYR A 80 0.45 0.13 -1.08
CA TYR A 80 -0.57 -0.02 -0.04
C TYR A 80 -1.17 -1.41 -0.06
N VAL A 81 -1.11 -2.10 1.08
CA VAL A 81 -1.81 -3.37 1.30
C VAL A 81 -3.03 -3.09 2.18
N SER A 82 -4.22 -3.19 1.61
CA SER A 82 -5.45 -2.93 2.34
C SER A 82 -5.80 -4.09 3.28
N GLN A 83 -6.51 -3.79 4.37
CA GLN A 83 -7.02 -4.83 5.28
C GLN A 83 -7.96 -5.83 4.58
N LYS A 84 -8.67 -5.40 3.53
CA LYS A 84 -9.57 -6.24 2.72
C LYS A 84 -8.88 -6.96 1.57
N ALA A 85 -7.60 -6.71 1.32
CA ALA A 85 -6.86 -7.31 0.21
C ALA A 85 -6.71 -8.83 0.32
N THR A 86 -6.88 -9.38 1.53
CA THR A 86 -6.85 -10.82 1.81
C THR A 86 -8.17 -11.55 1.56
N ALA A 87 -9.21 -10.87 1.06
CA ALA A 87 -10.49 -11.49 0.76
C ALA A 87 -10.50 -12.08 -0.66
N PHE A 88 -9.58 -13.02 -0.94
CA PHE A 88 -9.74 -13.87 -2.12
C PHE A 88 -10.90 -14.84 -1.86
N ASN A 89 -11.93 -14.77 -2.69
CA ASN A 89 -13.02 -15.74 -2.65
C ASN A 89 -12.47 -17.15 -2.91
N ALA A 90 -13.05 -18.16 -2.25
CA ALA A 90 -12.66 -19.58 -2.39
C ALA A 90 -12.65 -20.09 -3.84
N GLY A 91 -13.32 -19.39 -4.76
CA GLY A 91 -13.34 -19.70 -6.20
C GLY A 91 -12.34 -18.94 -7.06
N PHE A 92 -11.41 -18.14 -6.50
CA PHE A 92 -10.45 -17.42 -7.32
C PHE A 92 -9.33 -18.36 -7.81
N PRO A 93 -9.31 -18.74 -9.12
CA PRO A 93 -8.48 -19.84 -9.62
C PRO A 93 -7.08 -19.34 -10.01
N ALA A 94 -6.32 -18.76 -9.06
CA ALA A 94 -4.96 -18.31 -9.33
C ALA A 94 -3.97 -18.88 -8.31
N SER A 95 -2.81 -19.29 -8.79
CA SER A 95 -1.67 -19.68 -7.97
C SER A 95 -0.99 -18.43 -7.36
N VAL A 96 -0.26 -18.63 -6.27
CA VAL A 96 0.59 -17.59 -5.67
C VAL A 96 1.54 -16.99 -6.73
N LYS A 97 2.12 -17.85 -7.58
CA LYS A 97 2.99 -17.42 -8.67
C LYS A 97 2.31 -16.43 -9.62
N GLU A 98 1.09 -16.72 -10.05
CA GLU A 98 0.32 -15.86 -10.97
C GLU A 98 -0.04 -14.53 -10.32
N VAL A 99 -0.44 -14.54 -9.04
CA VAL A 99 -0.73 -13.32 -8.30
C VAL A 99 0.50 -12.42 -8.22
N VAL A 100 1.66 -12.96 -7.84
CA VAL A 100 2.91 -12.18 -7.76
C VAL A 100 3.36 -11.70 -9.15
N LEU A 101 3.24 -12.54 -10.19
CA LEU A 101 3.53 -12.14 -11.57
C LEU A 101 2.65 -10.98 -12.03
N SER A 102 1.39 -10.93 -11.60
CA SER A 102 0.47 -9.85 -11.96
C SER A 102 0.98 -8.47 -11.51
N GLY A 103 1.73 -8.41 -10.41
CA GLY A 103 2.39 -7.18 -9.94
C GLY A 103 3.41 -6.61 -10.94
N LEU A 104 3.96 -7.43 -11.83
CA LEU A 104 4.92 -7.00 -12.86
C LEU A 104 4.24 -6.44 -14.11
N THR A 105 2.92 -6.52 -14.24
CA THR A 105 2.19 -6.09 -15.45
C THR A 105 2.37 -4.60 -15.76
N LYS A 106 2.49 -3.75 -14.73
CA LYS A 106 2.73 -2.30 -14.91
C LYS A 106 4.06 -1.98 -15.59
N THR A 107 5.02 -2.89 -15.55
CA THR A 107 6.36 -2.70 -16.15
C THR A 107 6.47 -3.31 -17.54
N LYS A 108 5.41 -3.96 -18.02
CA LYS A 108 5.39 -4.67 -19.31
C LYS A 108 4.53 -3.92 -20.33
N LYS A 109 4.91 -4.07 -21.60
CA LYS A 109 4.07 -3.62 -22.72
C LYS A 109 2.85 -4.52 -22.83
N LEU A 110 1.76 -3.95 -23.34
CA LEU A 110 0.53 -4.71 -23.62
C LEU A 110 0.86 -5.95 -24.46
N LEU A 111 0.37 -7.12 -24.06
CA LEU A 111 0.62 -8.43 -24.69
C LEU A 111 2.03 -9.03 -24.52
N GLN A 112 2.92 -8.44 -23.74
CA GLN A 112 4.22 -9.02 -23.48
C GLN A 112 4.11 -10.22 -22.52
N LYS A 113 4.52 -11.41 -22.97
CA LYS A 113 4.55 -12.63 -22.15
C LYS A 113 5.61 -12.55 -21.02
N PHE A 114 5.32 -13.22 -19.92
CA PHE A 114 6.30 -13.39 -18.85
C PHE A 114 7.43 -14.32 -19.31
N ASN A 115 8.66 -13.99 -18.93
CA ASN A 115 9.86 -14.72 -19.32
C ASN A 115 10.56 -15.34 -18.10
N LYS A 116 11.69 -16.03 -18.33
CA LYS A 116 12.48 -16.68 -17.27
C LYS A 116 12.98 -15.68 -16.20
N SER A 117 13.32 -14.45 -16.61
CA SER A 117 13.76 -13.39 -15.68
C SER A 117 12.63 -12.96 -14.75
N ASP A 118 11.39 -12.88 -15.24
CA ASP A 118 10.23 -12.53 -14.41
C ASP A 118 9.94 -13.63 -13.39
N ASN A 119 10.01 -14.90 -13.79
CA ASN A 119 9.87 -16.02 -12.87
C ASN A 119 10.94 -15.98 -11.77
N LYS A 120 12.19 -15.70 -12.11
CA LYS A 120 13.26 -15.55 -11.13
C LYS A 120 12.98 -14.43 -10.12
N LYS A 121 12.46 -13.28 -10.58
CA LYS A 121 12.05 -12.19 -9.66
C LYS A 121 10.97 -12.65 -8.68
N VAL A 122 9.98 -13.42 -9.14
CA VAL A 122 8.94 -14.00 -8.28
C VAL A 122 9.56 -14.92 -7.22
N GLU A 123 10.43 -15.84 -7.63
CA GLU A 123 11.12 -16.75 -6.71
C GLU A 123 11.94 -16.00 -5.67
N ASP A 124 12.69 -14.97 -6.07
CA ASP A 124 13.49 -14.14 -5.17
C ASP A 124 12.62 -13.40 -4.15
N VAL A 125 11.48 -12.84 -4.56
CA VAL A 125 10.54 -12.17 -3.66
C VAL A 125 9.94 -13.16 -2.66
N LEU A 126 9.44 -14.31 -3.13
CA LEU A 126 8.86 -15.34 -2.27
C LEU A 126 9.88 -15.91 -1.27
N LYS A 127 11.15 -16.01 -1.67
CA LYS A 127 12.26 -16.42 -0.80
C LYS A 127 12.50 -15.39 0.33
N ARG A 128 12.52 -14.10 0.00
CA ARG A 128 12.68 -13.02 1.00
C ARG A 128 11.56 -13.00 2.03
N LEU A 129 10.35 -13.40 1.63
CA LEU A 129 9.16 -13.46 2.49
C LEU A 129 9.01 -14.81 3.20
N ASN A 130 9.93 -15.77 3.01
CA ASN A 130 9.88 -17.14 3.54
C ASN A 130 8.60 -17.91 3.17
N ILE A 131 8.09 -17.71 1.96
CA ILE A 131 6.88 -18.37 1.44
C ILE A 131 7.08 -19.08 0.10
N SER A 132 8.32 -19.41 -0.27
CA SER A 132 8.64 -20.10 -1.53
C SER A 132 7.91 -21.44 -1.68
N HIS A 133 7.66 -22.15 -0.57
CA HIS A 133 6.94 -23.41 -0.55
C HIS A 133 5.45 -23.28 -0.95
N LEU A 134 4.94 -22.06 -1.05
CA LEU A 134 3.55 -21.78 -1.45
C LEU A 134 3.40 -21.42 -2.92
N ILE A 135 4.48 -21.33 -3.69
CA ILE A 135 4.52 -20.77 -5.06
C ILE A 135 3.46 -21.37 -6.01
N ASN A 136 3.20 -22.67 -5.90
CA ASN A 136 2.25 -23.39 -6.75
C ASN A 136 0.88 -23.61 -6.08
N LYS A 137 0.68 -23.16 -4.83
CA LYS A 137 -0.61 -23.29 -4.15
C LYS A 137 -1.60 -22.26 -4.69
N ASN A 138 -2.89 -22.63 -4.66
CA ASN A 138 -3.96 -21.67 -4.94
C ASN A 138 -4.00 -20.61 -3.84
N ILE A 139 -4.10 -19.33 -4.21
CA ILE A 139 -4.14 -18.21 -3.26
C ILE A 139 -5.32 -18.32 -2.29
N ALA A 140 -6.45 -18.86 -2.73
CA ALA A 140 -7.64 -19.04 -1.91
C ALA A 140 -7.48 -20.11 -0.80
N GLU A 141 -6.51 -21.03 -0.93
CA GLU A 141 -6.22 -22.07 0.06
C GLU A 141 -5.32 -21.57 1.20
N LEU A 142 -4.77 -20.37 1.06
CA LEU A 142 -3.86 -19.80 2.02
C LEU A 142 -4.59 -19.19 3.22
N SER A 143 -3.96 -19.24 4.40
CA SER A 143 -4.43 -18.45 5.54
C SER A 143 -4.35 -16.95 5.24
N GLY A 144 -5.19 -16.13 5.91
CA GLY A 144 -5.20 -14.69 5.71
C GLY A 144 -3.82 -14.03 5.86
N GLY A 145 -3.01 -14.49 6.83
CA GLY A 145 -1.64 -13.99 7.01
C GLY A 145 -0.69 -14.42 5.89
N GLN A 146 -0.89 -15.59 5.28
CA GLN A 146 -0.13 -16.02 4.10
C GLN A 146 -0.56 -15.23 2.87
N GLN A 147 -1.87 -15.01 2.66
CA GLN A 147 -2.39 -14.17 1.58
C GLN A 147 -1.81 -12.75 1.66
N GLN A 148 -1.76 -12.18 2.88
CA GLN A 148 -1.21 -10.84 3.10
C GLN A 148 0.27 -10.74 2.74
N ARG A 149 1.07 -11.81 2.91
CA ARG A 149 2.47 -11.84 2.49
C ARG A 149 2.65 -11.96 0.98
N VAL A 150 1.66 -12.48 0.26
CA VAL A 150 1.68 -12.63 -1.21
C VAL A 150 1.36 -11.31 -1.90
N LEU A 151 0.60 -10.42 -1.27
CA LEU A 151 0.14 -9.12 -1.79
C LEU A 151 1.17 -8.02 -1.54
#